data_10232f30ef12b99a57e52f1d2d5a390d
#
_entry.id   10232f30ef12b99a57e52f1d2d5a390d
#
_cell.length_a   1.000
_cell.length_b   1.000
_cell.length_c   1.000
_cell.angle_alpha   90.00
_cell.angle_beta   90.00
_cell.angle_gamma   90.00
#
_symmetry.space_group_name_H-M   'P 1'
#
loop_
_entity.id
_entity.type
_entity.pdbx_description
1 polymer ?
#
loop_
_entity_poly.entity_id
_entity_poly.type
_entity_poly.pdbx_seq_one_letter_code
_entity_poly.pdbx_strand_id
1 'polypeptide(L)'
;MRVLFLFCSILFLSLRSSAQKPIEYNISFPNAKHHEAEIELLVPDVPAGALNFRMSRSSPGRYATHEFGKNVYGVKAFNGQGKPLELNQIEGDVYQVENHDGTVKISYTIFGNWVDGTYLSIDDSHAHINMPATFMWIPQLQNRPITIRFNNLDIYGWKVATQLKPGSSPDTFTAPDLYYFMDSPVELSAHHLISWTDRNTDKTEQIIRLSAHNSDNKDIVSNFSKKVARMVQESKMVFGELPRFDYGSYTFLHDLGAGNAGDGMEHRNSTVITDNLIAIAGNEPDLLGTFSHEFFHSWNVERIRPKSLEPFDFSHANMSSELWFAEGFTQYYGNLILRRAGFLSDKEYLGVISGILNGVLNSPGAASFSAREMSRRAVFVDAGVSVDRNNYANTFTSYYTYGAFIALGLDLR
;
A
#
# COMPACT_ATOMS: atom_id res chain seq x y z
N MET A 1 42.52 39.08 49.45
CA MET A 1 41.68 38.07 48.82
C MET A 1 41.25 38.58 47.47
N ARG A 2 41.84 38.07 46.38
CA ARG A 2 41.44 38.43 45.01
C ARG A 2 40.61 37.24 44.49
N VAL A 3 39.33 37.51 44.18
CA VAL A 3 38.41 36.52 43.58
C VAL A 3 38.60 36.59 42.06
N LEU A 4 39.07 35.49 41.49
CA LEU A 4 39.26 35.32 40.04
C LEU A 4 37.91 34.84 39.43
N PHE A 5 37.23 35.66 38.66
CA PHE A 5 36.05 35.23 37.89
C PHE A 5 36.55 34.56 36.58
N LEU A 6 36.31 33.27 36.50
CA LEU A 6 36.52 32.47 35.28
C LEU A 6 35.29 32.61 34.39
N PHE A 7 35.40 33.36 33.26
CA PHE A 7 34.37 33.40 32.23
C PHE A 7 34.49 32.17 31.35
N CYS A 8 33.60 31.19 31.54
CA CYS A 8 33.46 30.08 30.59
C CYS A 8 32.62 30.54 29.40
N SER A 9 33.26 30.88 28.28
CA SER A 9 32.59 31.12 27.01
C SER A 9 32.15 29.79 26.42
N ILE A 10 30.87 29.44 26.55
CA ILE A 10 30.27 28.32 25.86
C ILE A 10 30.05 28.71 24.41
N LEU A 11 30.90 28.23 23.53
CA LEU A 11 30.74 28.37 22.09
C LEU A 11 29.57 27.45 21.64
N PHE A 12 28.38 28.01 21.48
CA PHE A 12 27.29 27.32 20.79
C PHE A 12 27.64 27.18 19.30
N LEU A 13 28.26 26.06 18.94
CA LEU A 13 28.25 25.62 17.56
C LEU A 13 26.80 25.27 17.18
N SER A 14 26.09 26.23 16.58
CA SER A 14 24.85 25.95 15.87
C SER A 14 25.21 25.07 14.66
N LEU A 15 25.14 23.75 14.82
CA LEU A 15 25.04 22.83 13.71
C LEU A 15 23.76 23.22 12.94
N ARG A 16 23.92 24.02 11.89
CA ARG A 16 22.87 24.17 10.90
C ARG A 16 22.74 22.79 10.24
N SER A 17 21.82 21.97 10.72
CA SER A 17 21.32 20.83 9.95
C SER A 17 20.71 21.42 8.69
N SER A 18 21.46 21.45 7.60
CA SER A 18 20.90 21.72 6.28
C SER A 18 19.91 20.58 6.03
N ALA A 19 18.64 20.88 5.93
CA ALA A 19 17.63 19.89 5.58
C ALA A 19 18.08 19.24 4.25
N GLN A 20 18.22 17.92 4.24
CA GLN A 20 18.57 17.19 3.02
C GLN A 20 17.53 17.50 1.93
N LYS A 21 18.01 17.81 0.72
CA LYS A 21 17.09 17.99 -0.41
C LYS A 21 16.35 16.68 -0.68
N PRO A 22 15.08 16.71 -1.00
CA PRO A 22 14.30 15.51 -1.27
C PRO A 22 14.85 14.75 -2.48
N ILE A 23 14.58 13.45 -2.52
CA ILE A 23 14.64 12.65 -3.75
C ILE A 23 13.41 13.04 -4.57
N GLU A 24 13.58 13.30 -5.88
CA GLU A 24 12.49 13.79 -6.73
C GLU A 24 12.14 12.72 -7.78
N TYR A 25 10.87 12.32 -7.78
CA TYR A 25 10.30 11.45 -8.81
C TYR A 25 9.40 12.26 -9.73
N ASN A 26 9.50 11.99 -11.03
CA ASN A 26 8.58 12.45 -12.05
C ASN A 26 8.07 11.25 -12.83
N ILE A 27 6.76 11.19 -13.06
CA ILE A 27 6.14 10.18 -13.90
C ILE A 27 5.27 10.85 -14.95
N SER A 28 5.28 10.33 -16.16
CA SER A 28 4.45 10.76 -17.29
C SER A 28 4.01 9.57 -18.12
N PHE A 29 2.95 9.72 -18.91
CA PHE A 29 2.24 8.64 -19.57
C PHE A 29 2.15 8.83 -21.10
N PRO A 30 3.27 9.11 -21.82
CA PRO A 30 3.21 9.40 -23.24
C PRO A 30 2.73 8.21 -24.08
N ASN A 31 2.79 7.01 -23.55
CA ASN A 31 2.45 5.76 -24.22
C ASN A 31 1.45 4.91 -23.40
N ALA A 32 0.50 5.56 -22.71
CA ALA A 32 -0.49 4.90 -21.85
C ALA A 32 -1.28 3.80 -22.57
N LYS A 33 -1.60 3.97 -23.86
CA LYS A 33 -2.29 2.95 -24.69
C LYS A 33 -1.52 1.62 -24.84
N HIS A 34 -0.23 1.63 -24.59
CA HIS A 34 0.65 0.46 -24.60
C HIS A 34 1.07 0.06 -23.19
N HIS A 35 0.36 0.57 -22.17
CA HIS A 35 0.57 0.25 -20.75
C HIS A 35 1.93 0.69 -20.22
N GLU A 36 2.46 1.82 -20.71
CA GLU A 36 3.80 2.31 -20.36
C GLU A 36 3.76 3.68 -19.74
N ALA A 37 4.66 3.89 -18.76
CA ALA A 37 4.99 5.19 -18.21
C ALA A 37 6.50 5.44 -18.29
N GLU A 38 6.86 6.74 -18.41
CA GLU A 38 8.23 7.22 -18.33
C GLU A 38 8.48 7.78 -16.91
N ILE A 39 9.55 7.32 -16.28
CA ILE A 39 9.93 7.72 -14.94
C ILE A 39 11.29 8.39 -14.96
N GLU A 40 11.39 9.52 -14.27
CA GLU A 40 12.65 10.17 -13.92
C GLU A 40 12.80 10.23 -12.40
N LEU A 41 13.95 9.82 -11.92
CA LEU A 41 14.37 9.87 -10.52
C LEU A 41 15.59 10.76 -10.40
N LEU A 42 15.49 11.90 -9.74
CA LEU A 42 16.58 12.83 -9.47
C LEU A 42 17.03 12.73 -8.00
N VAL A 43 18.30 12.49 -7.81
CA VAL A 43 18.93 12.37 -6.48
C VAL A 43 20.03 13.42 -6.36
N PRO A 44 19.76 14.58 -5.74
CA PRO A 44 20.78 15.61 -5.47
C PRO A 44 21.57 15.25 -4.20
N ASP A 45 22.72 15.90 -4.02
CA ASP A 45 23.55 15.81 -2.81
C ASP A 45 23.89 14.36 -2.42
N VAL A 46 24.30 13.56 -3.41
CA VAL A 46 24.69 12.15 -3.23
C VAL A 46 26.09 12.09 -2.60
N PRO A 47 26.31 11.30 -1.53
CA PRO A 47 27.64 11.06 -0.99
C PRO A 47 28.56 10.39 -2.02
N ALA A 48 29.87 10.63 -1.91
CA ALA A 48 30.83 9.93 -2.77
C ALA A 48 30.76 8.42 -2.59
N GLY A 49 30.91 7.67 -3.68
CA GLY A 49 30.85 6.21 -3.72
C GLY A 49 29.76 5.69 -4.64
N ALA A 50 29.70 4.37 -4.77
CA ALA A 50 28.70 3.72 -5.62
C ALA A 50 27.28 3.89 -5.06
N LEU A 51 26.33 4.19 -5.93
CA LEU A 51 24.91 4.32 -5.62
C LEU A 51 24.12 3.23 -6.35
N ASN A 52 23.32 2.48 -5.60
CA ASN A 52 22.50 1.42 -6.17
C ASN A 52 21.03 1.88 -6.29
N PHE A 53 20.47 1.69 -7.46
CA PHE A 53 19.07 1.88 -7.78
C PHE A 53 18.42 0.53 -8.03
N ARG A 54 17.38 0.19 -7.31
CA ARG A 54 16.77 -1.12 -7.44
C ARG A 54 15.24 -1.06 -7.47
N MET A 55 14.63 -2.02 -8.17
CA MET A 55 13.20 -2.30 -8.03
C MET A 55 12.94 -3.18 -6.80
N SER A 56 11.74 -3.09 -6.28
CA SER A 56 11.32 -3.98 -5.20
C SER A 56 11.09 -5.40 -5.70
N ARG A 57 11.26 -6.37 -4.80
CA ARG A 57 10.92 -7.79 -5.01
C ARG A 57 9.72 -8.22 -4.20
N SER A 58 9.16 -7.33 -3.38
CA SER A 58 8.00 -7.58 -2.54
C SER A 58 7.25 -6.28 -2.26
N SER A 59 6.00 -6.40 -1.86
CA SER A 59 5.11 -5.29 -1.49
C SER A 59 4.53 -5.55 -0.10
N PRO A 60 4.36 -4.52 0.78
CA PRO A 60 3.60 -4.66 2.02
C PRO A 60 2.21 -5.25 1.77
N GLY A 61 1.69 -6.01 2.73
CA GLY A 61 0.41 -6.71 2.61
C GLY A 61 0.44 -7.96 1.72
N ARG A 62 1.53 -8.18 0.96
CA ARG A 62 1.66 -9.35 0.08
C ARG A 62 2.86 -10.21 0.50
N TYR A 63 2.60 -11.44 0.90
CA TYR A 63 3.59 -12.34 1.51
C TYR A 63 4.30 -13.23 0.47
N ALA A 64 4.71 -12.63 -0.65
CA ALA A 64 5.29 -13.32 -1.79
C ALA A 64 6.42 -12.53 -2.45
N THR A 65 7.16 -13.16 -3.35
CA THR A 65 8.18 -12.52 -4.18
C THR A 65 7.61 -12.22 -5.57
N HIS A 66 7.69 -10.97 -6.01
CA HIS A 66 7.10 -10.49 -7.27
C HIS A 66 8.11 -10.13 -8.35
N GLU A 67 9.33 -9.72 -7.96
CA GLU A 67 10.40 -9.34 -8.89
C GLU A 67 9.97 -8.29 -9.93
N PHE A 68 9.51 -7.13 -9.46
CA PHE A 68 8.94 -6.06 -10.30
C PHE A 68 9.93 -5.51 -11.35
N GLY A 69 11.24 -5.72 -11.17
CA GLY A 69 12.27 -5.34 -12.14
C GLY A 69 12.07 -5.92 -13.54
N LYS A 70 11.29 -7.02 -13.67
CA LYS A 70 10.95 -7.63 -14.97
C LYS A 70 10.18 -6.70 -15.92
N ASN A 71 9.54 -5.66 -15.40
CA ASN A 71 8.72 -4.72 -16.16
C ASN A 71 9.47 -3.42 -16.52
N VAL A 72 10.74 -3.31 -16.17
CA VAL A 72 11.57 -2.12 -16.38
C VAL A 72 12.49 -2.30 -17.59
N TYR A 73 12.60 -1.27 -18.41
CA TYR A 73 13.52 -1.25 -19.57
C TYR A 73 13.97 0.17 -19.92
N GLY A 74 14.98 0.26 -20.80
CA GLY A 74 15.50 1.54 -21.26
C GLY A 74 16.19 2.38 -20.18
N VAL A 75 16.73 1.76 -19.12
CA VAL A 75 17.33 2.47 -17.99
C VAL A 75 18.57 3.24 -18.43
N LYS A 76 18.65 4.52 -18.03
CA LYS A 76 19.76 5.43 -18.34
C LYS A 76 20.10 6.25 -17.11
N ALA A 77 21.38 6.60 -16.97
CA ALA A 77 21.88 7.45 -15.90
C ALA A 77 22.52 8.73 -16.45
N PHE A 78 22.32 9.85 -15.75
CA PHE A 78 22.89 11.14 -16.09
C PHE A 78 23.37 11.86 -14.84
N ASN A 79 24.36 12.74 -14.98
CA ASN A 79 24.75 13.65 -13.91
C ASN A 79 23.84 14.90 -13.84
N GLY A 80 24.10 15.80 -12.89
CA GLY A 80 23.34 17.04 -12.69
C GLY A 80 23.34 18.00 -13.89
N GLN A 81 24.29 17.88 -14.83
CA GLN A 81 24.36 18.65 -16.06
C GLN A 81 23.74 17.93 -17.27
N GLY A 82 23.14 16.76 -17.06
CA GLY A 82 22.53 15.96 -18.12
C GLY A 82 23.53 15.15 -18.97
N LYS A 83 24.81 15.05 -18.54
CA LYS A 83 25.80 14.20 -19.19
C LYS A 83 25.55 12.74 -18.82
N PRO A 84 25.58 11.80 -19.79
CA PRO A 84 25.46 10.38 -19.50
C PRO A 84 26.50 9.88 -18.49
N LEU A 85 26.07 9.06 -17.56
CA LEU A 85 26.91 8.31 -16.62
C LEU A 85 26.95 6.84 -17.01
N GLU A 86 28.02 6.17 -16.66
CA GLU A 86 28.12 4.71 -16.75
C GLU A 86 27.15 4.08 -15.76
N LEU A 87 26.34 3.15 -16.27
CA LEU A 87 25.33 2.43 -15.50
C LEU A 87 25.55 0.93 -15.66
N ASN A 88 25.83 0.25 -14.55
CA ASN A 88 26.08 -1.19 -14.52
C ASN A 88 24.85 -1.92 -13.92
N GLN A 89 24.21 -2.78 -14.68
CA GLN A 89 23.19 -3.69 -14.14
C GLN A 89 23.90 -4.85 -13.45
N ILE A 90 23.94 -4.82 -12.11
CA ILE A 90 24.69 -5.79 -11.27
C ILE A 90 23.83 -6.99 -10.84
N GLU A 91 22.51 -6.82 -10.83
CA GLU A 91 21.49 -7.88 -10.69
C GLU A 91 20.34 -7.58 -11.64
N GLY A 92 19.40 -8.51 -11.81
CA GLY A 92 18.26 -8.32 -12.73
C GLY A 92 17.40 -7.08 -12.44
N ASP A 93 17.38 -6.63 -11.18
CA ASP A 93 16.59 -5.50 -10.67
C ASP A 93 17.43 -4.42 -9.98
N VAL A 94 18.79 -4.49 -10.08
CA VAL A 94 19.71 -3.55 -9.42
C VAL A 94 20.66 -2.94 -10.42
N TYR A 95 20.70 -1.61 -10.46
CA TYR A 95 21.53 -0.79 -11.32
C TYR A 95 22.48 0.06 -10.45
N GLN A 96 23.76 0.11 -10.80
CA GLN A 96 24.78 0.81 -10.06
C GLN A 96 25.40 1.93 -10.87
N VAL A 97 25.56 3.11 -10.24
CA VAL A 97 26.35 4.24 -10.74
C VAL A 97 27.51 4.48 -9.79
N GLU A 98 28.73 4.39 -10.27
CA GLU A 98 29.95 4.56 -9.44
C GLU A 98 30.52 5.99 -9.51
N ASN A 99 30.57 6.58 -10.70
CA ASN A 99 31.22 7.85 -10.95
C ASN A 99 30.20 8.94 -11.19
N HIS A 100 29.91 9.77 -10.18
CA HIS A 100 28.98 10.89 -10.24
C HIS A 100 29.57 12.16 -9.60
N ASP A 101 28.99 13.31 -9.90
CA ASP A 101 29.39 14.65 -9.41
C ASP A 101 28.60 15.12 -8.19
N GLY A 102 27.96 14.21 -7.47
CA GLY A 102 27.08 14.52 -6.33
C GLY A 102 25.61 14.66 -6.72
N THR A 103 25.26 14.48 -8.00
CA THR A 103 23.87 14.42 -8.49
C THR A 103 23.73 13.29 -9.48
N VAL A 104 22.71 12.44 -9.30
CA VAL A 104 22.39 11.35 -10.23
C VAL A 104 20.94 11.47 -10.66
N LYS A 105 20.69 11.43 -11.96
CA LYS A 105 19.36 11.26 -12.55
C LYS A 105 19.27 9.90 -13.23
N ILE A 106 18.27 9.10 -12.87
CA ILE A 106 17.90 7.86 -13.56
C ILE A 106 16.63 8.11 -14.35
N SER A 107 16.55 7.62 -15.57
CA SER A 107 15.31 7.54 -16.35
C SER A 107 15.09 6.13 -16.84
N TYR A 108 13.82 5.70 -16.89
CA TYR A 108 13.44 4.38 -17.39
C TYR A 108 11.98 4.38 -17.84
N THR A 109 11.64 3.41 -18.68
CA THR A 109 10.26 3.06 -19.02
C THR A 109 9.81 1.90 -18.16
N ILE A 110 8.57 1.95 -17.70
CA ILE A 110 7.93 0.83 -16.98
C ILE A 110 6.64 0.42 -17.70
N PHE A 111 6.44 -0.91 -17.79
CA PHE A 111 5.22 -1.52 -18.31
C PHE A 111 4.34 -1.98 -17.16
N GLY A 112 3.02 -1.73 -17.22
CA GLY A 112 2.04 -2.21 -16.24
C GLY A 112 0.68 -2.42 -16.87
N ASN A 113 0.20 -3.68 -16.81
CA ASN A 113 -1.11 -4.06 -17.36
C ASN A 113 -1.78 -5.12 -16.45
N TRP A 114 -1.79 -4.85 -15.13
CA TRP A 114 -2.45 -5.72 -14.16
C TRP A 114 -2.96 -4.91 -12.99
N VAL A 115 -4.28 -4.93 -12.78
CA VAL A 115 -4.96 -4.22 -11.68
C VAL A 115 -5.25 -5.19 -10.55
N ASP A 116 -4.56 -5.00 -9.45
CA ASP A 116 -4.82 -5.56 -8.11
C ASP A 116 -4.17 -4.69 -7.04
N GLY A 117 -4.17 -5.09 -5.78
CA GLY A 117 -3.51 -4.37 -4.69
C GLY A 117 -1.98 -4.34 -4.73
N THR A 118 -1.34 -5.00 -5.71
CA THR A 118 0.11 -5.27 -5.70
C THR A 118 0.84 -4.70 -6.91
N TYR A 119 0.21 -4.69 -8.08
CA TYR A 119 0.85 -4.40 -9.35
C TYR A 119 0.55 -2.98 -9.87
N LEU A 120 0.97 -2.74 -11.10
CA LEU A 120 0.80 -1.50 -11.86
C LEU A 120 -0.08 -1.77 -13.06
N SER A 121 -1.06 -0.92 -13.29
CA SER A 121 -1.80 -0.88 -14.54
C SER A 121 -1.85 0.54 -15.11
N ILE A 122 -1.69 0.65 -16.41
CA ILE A 122 -1.72 1.92 -17.13
C ILE A 122 -2.50 1.70 -18.41
N ASP A 123 -3.48 2.55 -18.70
CA ASP A 123 -4.13 2.66 -20.00
C ASP A 123 -4.58 4.11 -20.26
N ASP A 124 -5.36 4.37 -21.28
CA ASP A 124 -5.84 5.73 -21.59
C ASP A 124 -7.05 6.16 -20.73
N SER A 125 -7.59 5.29 -19.90
CA SER A 125 -8.67 5.61 -18.95
C SER A 125 -8.13 5.93 -17.54
N HIS A 126 -7.05 5.25 -17.09
CA HIS A 126 -6.48 5.44 -15.76
C HIS A 126 -5.04 4.94 -15.63
N ALA A 127 -4.40 5.29 -14.51
CA ALA A 127 -3.21 4.61 -14.03
C ALA A 127 -3.39 4.25 -12.55
N HIS A 128 -3.44 2.94 -12.30
CA HIS A 128 -3.45 2.34 -10.97
C HIS A 128 -2.01 2.00 -10.58
N ILE A 129 -1.48 2.71 -9.57
CA ILE A 129 -0.04 2.68 -9.24
C ILE A 129 0.17 2.12 -7.84
N ASN A 130 0.77 0.93 -7.76
CA ASN A 130 1.42 0.45 -6.54
C ASN A 130 2.90 0.85 -6.57
N MET A 131 3.35 1.59 -5.55
CA MET A 131 4.67 2.21 -5.53
C MET A 131 5.83 1.21 -5.64
N PRO A 132 5.85 0.08 -4.87
CA PRO A 132 6.89 -0.94 -4.99
C PRO A 132 6.99 -1.56 -6.39
N ALA A 133 5.88 -1.66 -7.12
CA ALA A 133 5.84 -2.18 -8.47
C ALA A 133 6.31 -1.17 -9.54
N THR A 134 6.43 0.11 -9.17
CA THR A 134 6.58 1.22 -10.12
C THR A 134 7.92 1.93 -9.98
N PHE A 135 8.38 2.20 -8.76
CA PHE A 135 9.50 3.10 -8.52
C PHE A 135 10.76 2.39 -8.03
N MET A 136 11.89 2.66 -8.71
CA MET A 136 13.20 2.32 -8.17
C MET A 136 13.46 3.09 -6.90
N TRP A 137 14.20 2.48 -5.98
CA TRP A 137 14.60 3.09 -4.71
C TRP A 137 16.08 2.87 -4.43
N ILE A 138 16.60 3.57 -3.42
CA ILE A 138 18.04 3.63 -3.12
C ILE A 138 18.26 3.13 -1.70
N PRO A 139 18.86 1.93 -1.49
CA PRO A 139 19.07 1.36 -0.17
C PRO A 139 19.82 2.27 0.80
N GLN A 140 20.73 3.10 0.29
CA GLN A 140 21.54 4.00 1.09
C GLN A 140 20.80 5.27 1.55
N LEU A 141 19.60 5.56 1.01
CA LEU A 141 18.89 6.84 1.19
C LEU A 141 17.43 6.69 1.66
N GLN A 142 17.10 5.60 2.34
CA GLN A 142 15.71 5.26 2.73
C GLN A 142 15.03 6.30 3.64
N ASN A 143 15.80 6.99 4.47
CA ASN A 143 15.29 7.99 5.41
C ASN A 143 15.20 9.40 4.81
N ARG A 144 15.41 9.53 3.50
CA ARG A 144 15.42 10.83 2.83
C ARG A 144 14.01 11.22 2.40
N PRO A 145 13.60 12.50 2.59
CA PRO A 145 12.31 12.97 2.08
C PRO A 145 12.19 12.79 0.58
N ILE A 146 10.98 12.56 0.12
CA ILE A 146 10.65 12.29 -1.28
C ILE A 146 9.62 13.30 -1.75
N THR A 147 9.76 13.76 -2.98
CA THR A 147 8.74 14.50 -3.72
C THR A 147 8.41 13.74 -5.00
N ILE A 148 7.14 13.61 -5.33
CA ILE A 148 6.69 13.03 -6.59
C ILE A 148 5.79 14.00 -7.34
N ARG A 149 5.96 14.06 -8.65
CA ARG A 149 5.10 14.80 -9.56
C ARG A 149 4.53 13.89 -10.66
N PHE A 150 3.21 13.99 -10.84
CA PHE A 150 2.47 13.33 -11.92
C PHE A 150 2.26 14.34 -13.06
N ASN A 151 2.88 14.09 -14.22
CA ASN A 151 2.93 15.07 -15.30
C ASN A 151 1.82 14.82 -16.34
N ASN A 152 1.34 15.92 -16.95
CA ASN A 152 0.43 15.91 -18.10
C ASN A 152 -0.92 15.21 -17.85
N LEU A 153 -1.44 15.23 -16.62
CA LEU A 153 -2.70 14.60 -16.25
C LEU A 153 -3.92 15.22 -16.95
N ASP A 154 -3.83 16.49 -17.30
CA ASP A 154 -4.86 17.25 -18.02
C ASP A 154 -5.16 16.70 -19.40
N ILE A 155 -4.18 16.08 -20.07
CA ILE A 155 -4.35 15.44 -21.39
C ILE A 155 -5.41 14.32 -21.32
N TYR A 156 -5.46 13.61 -20.17
CA TYR A 156 -6.38 12.50 -19.93
C TYR A 156 -7.60 12.92 -19.07
N GLY A 157 -7.61 14.13 -18.54
CA GLY A 157 -8.60 14.57 -17.55
C GLY A 157 -8.49 13.85 -16.19
N TRP A 158 -7.32 13.32 -15.90
CA TRP A 158 -7.07 12.58 -14.66
C TRP A 158 -6.88 13.49 -13.46
N LYS A 159 -7.31 12.98 -12.31
CA LYS A 159 -7.08 13.54 -10.98
C LYS A 159 -6.31 12.54 -10.15
N VAL A 160 -5.64 13.02 -9.11
CA VAL A 160 -4.85 12.18 -8.22
C VAL A 160 -5.65 11.84 -6.96
N ALA A 161 -5.77 10.56 -6.63
CA ALA A 161 -6.20 10.10 -5.33
C ALA A 161 -5.08 9.28 -4.68
N THR A 162 -4.66 9.65 -3.47
CA THR A 162 -3.57 9.02 -2.71
C THR A 162 -3.62 9.43 -1.25
N GLN A 163 -2.90 8.72 -0.39
CA GLN A 163 -2.64 9.13 1.00
C GLN A 163 -1.43 10.06 1.16
N LEU A 164 -0.62 10.26 0.12
CA LEU A 164 0.54 11.15 0.15
C LEU A 164 0.13 12.58 0.55
N LYS A 165 1.03 13.28 1.24
CA LYS A 165 0.82 14.67 1.61
C LYS A 165 0.83 15.55 0.36
N PRO A 166 -0.21 16.38 0.12
CA PRO A 166 -0.21 17.35 -0.96
C PRO A 166 1.00 18.30 -0.90
N GLY A 167 1.62 18.54 -2.03
CA GLY A 167 2.72 19.50 -2.22
C GLY A 167 2.25 20.89 -2.60
N SER A 168 3.09 21.59 -3.39
CA SER A 168 2.84 22.97 -3.81
C SER A 168 1.87 23.13 -4.99
N SER A 169 1.57 22.05 -5.70
CA SER A 169 0.64 22.03 -6.84
C SER A 169 -0.23 20.76 -6.78
N PRO A 170 -1.39 20.73 -7.46
CA PRO A 170 -2.32 19.60 -7.40
C PRO A 170 -1.76 18.26 -7.92
N ASP A 171 -0.68 18.33 -8.72
CA ASP A 171 0.02 17.19 -9.31
C ASP A 171 1.29 16.77 -8.54
N THR A 172 1.59 17.44 -7.41
CA THR A 172 2.82 17.22 -6.65
C THR A 172 2.49 16.79 -5.23
N PHE A 173 3.20 15.77 -4.74
CA PHE A 173 3.01 15.18 -3.41
C PHE A 173 4.35 14.89 -2.75
N THR A 174 4.32 14.68 -1.42
CA THR A 174 5.52 14.44 -0.64
C THR A 174 5.35 13.28 0.34
N ALA A 175 6.46 12.59 0.61
CA ALA A 175 6.57 11.60 1.67
C ALA A 175 7.78 11.91 2.57
N PRO A 176 7.72 11.58 3.88
CA PRO A 176 8.82 11.84 4.81
C PRO A 176 10.05 10.94 4.54
N ASP A 177 9.82 9.74 4.02
CA ASP A 177 10.82 8.70 3.81
C ASP A 177 10.35 7.67 2.77
N LEU A 178 11.20 6.69 2.49
CA LEU A 178 10.90 5.60 1.55
C LEU A 178 9.72 4.74 1.99
N TYR A 179 9.61 4.43 3.29
CA TYR A 179 8.57 3.51 3.79
C TYR A 179 7.18 4.10 3.56
N TYR A 180 6.99 5.37 3.94
CA TYR A 180 5.73 6.06 3.68
C TYR A 180 5.44 6.20 2.18
N PHE A 181 6.48 6.47 1.36
CA PHE A 181 6.33 6.56 -0.09
C PHE A 181 5.87 5.25 -0.70
N MET A 182 6.55 4.15 -0.36
CA MET A 182 6.25 2.83 -0.89
C MET A 182 4.90 2.27 -0.43
N ASP A 183 4.41 2.73 0.72
CA ASP A 183 3.10 2.38 1.27
C ASP A 183 1.97 3.32 0.79
N SER A 184 2.18 4.12 -0.24
CA SER A 184 1.24 5.16 -0.67
C SER A 184 0.74 4.95 -2.11
N PRO A 185 -0.20 4.02 -2.35
CA PRO A 185 -0.73 3.79 -3.68
C PRO A 185 -1.39 5.04 -4.26
N VAL A 186 -1.51 5.07 -5.58
CA VAL A 186 -2.09 6.21 -6.30
C VAL A 186 -3.05 5.72 -7.37
N GLU A 187 -4.21 6.34 -7.41
CA GLU A 187 -5.15 6.24 -8.53
C GLU A 187 -5.15 7.56 -9.30
N LEU A 188 -4.87 7.47 -10.60
CA LEU A 188 -4.94 8.57 -11.57
C LEU A 188 -6.05 8.28 -12.57
N SER A 189 -7.19 8.95 -12.44
CA SER A 189 -8.33 8.75 -13.32
C SER A 189 -9.32 9.92 -13.26
N ALA A 190 -10.38 9.84 -14.04
CA ALA A 190 -11.53 10.74 -13.92
C ALA A 190 -12.49 10.33 -12.79
N HIS A 191 -11.99 9.65 -11.75
CA HIS A 191 -12.76 9.06 -10.66
C HIS A 191 -13.75 10.02 -9.98
N HIS A 192 -14.78 9.45 -9.38
CA HIS A 192 -15.68 10.15 -8.48
C HIS A 192 -15.07 10.19 -7.08
N LEU A 193 -14.88 11.39 -6.54
CA LEU A 193 -14.40 11.59 -5.17
C LEU A 193 -15.55 12.04 -4.28
N ILE A 194 -15.88 11.22 -3.27
CA ILE A 194 -16.84 11.54 -2.21
C ILE A 194 -16.10 11.61 -0.89
N SER A 195 -16.36 12.64 -0.08
CA SER A 195 -15.71 12.83 1.21
C SER A 195 -16.73 13.10 2.30
N TRP A 196 -16.47 12.60 3.50
CA TRP A 196 -17.21 12.91 4.71
C TRP A 196 -16.27 13.04 5.90
N THR A 197 -16.76 13.67 6.96
CA THR A 197 -15.98 13.85 8.19
C THR A 197 -16.55 12.95 9.28
N ASP A 198 -15.68 12.27 10.01
CA ASP A 198 -15.98 11.59 11.24
C ASP A 198 -15.22 12.25 12.41
N ARG A 199 -15.77 12.17 13.62
CA ARG A 199 -15.22 12.83 14.79
C ARG A 199 -14.98 11.81 15.91
N ASN A 200 -13.79 11.77 16.46
CA ASN A 200 -13.44 11.00 17.65
C ASN A 200 -14.01 11.64 18.93
N THR A 201 -13.99 10.88 20.02
CA THR A 201 -14.47 11.34 21.35
C THR A 201 -13.71 12.55 21.88
N ASP A 202 -12.42 12.69 21.51
CA ASP A 202 -11.57 13.84 21.82
C ASP A 202 -11.83 15.06 20.93
N LYS A 203 -12.85 14.97 20.04
CA LYS A 203 -13.25 15.97 19.04
C LYS A 203 -12.28 16.15 17.86
N THR A 204 -11.25 15.32 17.74
CA THR A 204 -10.45 15.32 16.51
C THR A 204 -11.28 14.85 15.33
N GLU A 205 -11.19 15.58 14.22
CA GLU A 205 -11.89 15.27 12.98
C GLU A 205 -10.97 14.50 12.04
N GLN A 206 -11.52 13.47 11.41
CA GLN A 206 -10.86 12.67 10.39
C GLN A 206 -11.70 12.74 9.11
N ILE A 207 -11.07 13.01 7.99
CA ILE A 207 -11.73 13.02 6.68
C ILE A 207 -11.62 11.64 6.08
N ILE A 208 -12.75 11.01 5.76
CA ILE A 208 -12.78 9.77 5.01
C ILE A 208 -13.16 10.08 3.56
N ARG A 209 -12.46 9.46 2.62
CA ARG A 209 -12.66 9.66 1.19
C ARG A 209 -12.94 8.33 0.50
N LEU A 210 -13.84 8.34 -0.46
CA LEU A 210 -14.02 7.28 -1.44
C LEU A 210 -13.66 7.85 -2.80
N SER A 211 -12.58 7.38 -3.38
CA SER A 211 -12.21 7.60 -4.78
C SER A 211 -12.68 6.37 -5.56
N ALA A 212 -13.62 6.52 -6.47
CA ALA A 212 -14.21 5.41 -7.20
C ALA A 212 -14.05 5.61 -8.72
N HIS A 213 -13.26 4.73 -9.33
CA HIS A 213 -13.12 4.56 -10.77
C HIS A 213 -13.98 3.38 -11.20
N ASN A 214 -15.04 3.63 -11.95
CA ASN A 214 -16.02 2.65 -12.43
C ASN A 214 -16.98 3.28 -13.45
N SER A 215 -17.93 2.49 -13.97
CA SER A 215 -18.93 2.95 -14.96
C SER A 215 -20.15 3.66 -14.35
N ASP A 216 -20.27 3.74 -13.02
CA ASP A 216 -21.42 4.36 -12.35
C ASP A 216 -21.39 5.88 -12.41
N ASN A 217 -22.57 6.49 -12.26
CA ASN A 217 -22.66 7.92 -12.06
C ASN A 217 -22.40 8.31 -10.59
N LYS A 218 -22.19 9.60 -10.36
CA LYS A 218 -21.87 10.16 -9.05
C LYS A 218 -22.92 9.86 -7.97
N ASP A 219 -24.20 9.75 -8.33
CA ASP A 219 -25.27 9.52 -7.35
C ASP A 219 -25.22 8.09 -6.80
N ILE A 220 -24.90 7.10 -7.63
CA ILE A 220 -24.70 5.71 -7.20
C ILE A 220 -23.50 5.65 -6.25
N VAL A 221 -22.36 6.23 -6.65
CA VAL A 221 -21.15 6.30 -5.80
C VAL A 221 -21.44 7.02 -4.47
N SER A 222 -22.20 8.12 -4.50
CA SER A 222 -22.61 8.84 -3.30
C SER A 222 -23.52 8.02 -2.39
N ASN A 223 -24.41 7.20 -2.94
CA ASN A 223 -25.25 6.30 -2.14
C ASN A 223 -24.44 5.15 -1.54
N PHE A 224 -23.50 4.60 -2.30
CA PHE A 224 -22.59 3.58 -1.78
C PHE A 224 -21.70 4.14 -0.66
N SER A 225 -21.20 5.36 -0.79
CA SER A 225 -20.36 5.99 0.25
C SER A 225 -21.09 6.11 1.61
N LYS A 226 -22.43 6.22 1.63
CA LYS A 226 -23.22 6.20 2.88
C LYS A 226 -23.21 4.83 3.55
N LYS A 227 -23.18 3.74 2.75
CA LYS A 227 -23.04 2.38 3.28
C LYS A 227 -21.63 2.17 3.84
N VAL A 228 -20.61 2.61 3.10
CA VAL A 228 -19.21 2.60 3.59
C VAL A 228 -19.07 3.41 4.88
N ALA A 229 -19.68 4.60 4.96
CA ALA A 229 -19.64 5.41 6.17
C ALA A 229 -20.30 4.69 7.37
N ARG A 230 -21.39 3.95 7.17
CA ARG A 230 -22.01 3.14 8.22
C ARG A 230 -21.11 2.00 8.68
N MET A 231 -20.43 1.31 7.76
CA MET A 231 -19.45 0.29 8.06
C MET A 231 -18.26 0.88 8.85
N VAL A 232 -17.76 2.05 8.48
CA VAL A 232 -16.70 2.79 9.21
C VAL A 232 -17.13 3.10 10.65
N GLN A 233 -18.40 3.49 10.89
CA GLN A 233 -18.93 3.72 12.24
C GLN A 233 -18.92 2.44 13.08
N GLU A 234 -19.33 1.30 12.52
CA GLU A 234 -19.32 0.03 13.25
C GLU A 234 -17.88 -0.45 13.54
N SER A 235 -16.94 -0.23 12.62
CA SER A 235 -15.51 -0.49 12.86
C SER A 235 -14.97 0.36 14.00
N LYS A 236 -15.29 1.65 14.02
CA LYS A 236 -14.95 2.57 15.10
C LYS A 236 -15.48 2.08 16.46
N MET A 237 -16.69 1.50 16.50
CA MET A 237 -17.26 0.99 17.75
C MET A 237 -16.51 -0.20 18.34
N VAL A 238 -15.76 -0.96 17.53
CA VAL A 238 -14.91 -2.05 18.02
C VAL A 238 -13.73 -1.51 18.82
N PHE A 239 -13.12 -0.42 18.36
CA PHE A 239 -11.90 0.16 18.97
C PHE A 239 -12.20 1.39 19.86
N GLY A 240 -13.40 1.94 19.81
CA GLY A 240 -13.82 3.13 20.54
C GLY A 240 -13.53 4.46 19.83
N GLU A 241 -12.56 4.48 18.91
CA GLU A 241 -12.19 5.66 18.12
C GLU A 241 -11.63 5.28 16.74
N LEU A 242 -11.63 6.22 15.81
CA LEU A 242 -10.86 6.09 14.58
C LEU A 242 -9.38 6.30 14.86
N PRO A 243 -8.46 5.67 14.09
CA PRO A 243 -7.06 6.01 14.13
C PRO A 243 -6.85 7.50 13.81
N ARG A 244 -5.77 8.07 14.33
CA ARG A 244 -5.30 9.37 13.83
C ARG A 244 -4.57 9.14 12.53
N PHE A 245 -5.18 9.55 11.44
CA PHE A 245 -4.57 9.47 10.11
C PHE A 245 -3.54 10.59 9.96
N ASP A 246 -2.39 10.30 9.36
CA ASP A 246 -1.22 11.19 9.42
C ASP A 246 -1.49 12.58 8.84
N TYR A 247 -2.28 12.75 7.84
CA TYR A 247 -2.66 14.08 7.32
C TYR A 247 -4.16 14.35 7.52
N GLY A 248 -4.74 13.74 8.57
CA GLY A 248 -6.14 13.90 8.94
C GLY A 248 -7.13 13.26 7.98
N SER A 249 -6.66 12.36 7.10
CA SER A 249 -7.55 11.73 6.13
C SER A 249 -7.19 10.27 5.84
N TYR A 250 -8.22 9.46 5.51
CA TYR A 250 -8.14 8.11 4.98
C TYR A 250 -8.84 8.03 3.63
N THR A 251 -8.29 7.26 2.68
CA THR A 251 -8.83 7.17 1.32
C THR A 251 -9.03 5.71 0.90
N PHE A 252 -10.26 5.34 0.58
CA PHE A 252 -10.56 4.15 -0.18
C PHE A 252 -10.28 4.43 -1.66
N LEU A 253 -9.33 3.73 -2.25
CA LEU A 253 -9.03 3.73 -3.68
C LEU A 253 -9.76 2.53 -4.29
N HIS A 254 -10.91 2.77 -4.89
CA HIS A 254 -11.79 1.74 -5.41
C HIS A 254 -11.80 1.76 -6.93
N ASP A 255 -11.33 0.69 -7.54
CA ASP A 255 -11.24 0.53 -8.99
C ASP A 255 -11.96 -0.73 -9.47
N LEU A 256 -12.98 -0.53 -10.29
CA LEU A 256 -13.75 -1.60 -10.92
C LEU A 256 -13.54 -1.57 -12.44
N GLY A 257 -13.12 -2.71 -12.98
CA GLY A 257 -12.88 -2.84 -14.40
C GLY A 257 -12.90 -4.29 -14.88
N ALA A 258 -13.38 -4.51 -16.10
CA ALA A 258 -13.33 -5.83 -16.72
C ALA A 258 -11.86 -6.26 -16.89
N GLY A 259 -11.48 -7.36 -16.24
CA GLY A 259 -10.11 -7.86 -16.24
C GLY A 259 -9.31 -7.53 -14.99
N ASN A 260 -9.81 -6.68 -14.09
CA ASN A 260 -9.20 -6.49 -12.78
C ASN A 260 -9.23 -7.78 -11.97
N ALA A 261 -8.28 -7.99 -11.09
CA ALA A 261 -8.38 -9.03 -10.07
C ALA A 261 -9.26 -8.54 -8.92
N GLY A 262 -10.03 -9.44 -8.31
CA GLY A 262 -10.70 -9.17 -7.03
C GLY A 262 -9.67 -9.18 -5.92
N ASP A 263 -9.37 -8.02 -5.33
CA ASP A 263 -8.32 -7.87 -4.33
C ASP A 263 -8.59 -6.70 -3.37
N GLY A 264 -8.00 -6.78 -2.18
CA GLY A 264 -7.86 -5.70 -1.22
C GLY A 264 -6.40 -5.60 -0.78
N MET A 265 -5.97 -4.37 -0.48
CA MET A 265 -4.64 -4.12 0.07
C MET A 265 -4.70 -2.93 1.00
N GLU A 266 -4.37 -3.22 2.24
CA GLU A 266 -4.29 -2.22 3.30
C GLU A 266 -3.04 -1.34 3.17
N HIS A 267 -3.20 -0.09 3.56
CA HIS A 267 -2.13 0.89 3.67
C HIS A 267 -2.38 1.80 4.88
N ARG A 268 -1.37 2.48 5.35
CA ARG A 268 -1.40 3.25 6.59
C ARG A 268 -2.58 4.25 6.70
N ASN A 269 -2.92 4.94 5.63
CA ASN A 269 -4.04 5.90 5.59
C ASN A 269 -4.88 5.77 4.32
N SER A 270 -4.80 4.63 3.65
CA SER A 270 -5.62 4.30 2.48
C SER A 270 -5.81 2.79 2.36
N THR A 271 -6.60 2.38 1.42
CA THR A 271 -6.66 1.01 0.94
C THR A 271 -6.96 1.00 -0.54
N VAL A 272 -6.39 0.04 -1.25
CA VAL A 272 -6.77 -0.30 -2.62
C VAL A 272 -7.84 -1.39 -2.56
N ILE A 273 -8.90 -1.25 -3.34
CA ILE A 273 -9.95 -2.26 -3.50
C ILE A 273 -10.26 -2.39 -4.98
N THR A 274 -10.01 -3.55 -5.56
CA THR A 274 -10.24 -3.82 -6.98
C THR A 274 -11.19 -4.99 -7.17
N ASP A 275 -11.94 -5.01 -8.28
CA ASP A 275 -12.79 -6.15 -8.61
C ASP A 275 -13.03 -6.22 -10.14
N ASN A 276 -13.29 -7.43 -10.64
CA ASN A 276 -13.69 -7.71 -12.02
C ASN A 276 -15.16 -7.38 -12.31
N LEU A 277 -15.67 -6.36 -11.66
CA LEU A 277 -16.97 -5.77 -11.89
C LEU A 277 -16.77 -4.43 -12.62
N ILE A 278 -17.75 -3.98 -13.33
CA ILE A 278 -17.68 -2.65 -14.01
C ILE A 278 -18.48 -1.58 -13.26
N ALA A 279 -19.31 -1.98 -12.31
CA ALA A 279 -20.24 -1.09 -11.60
C ALA A 279 -20.46 -1.53 -10.15
N ILE A 280 -20.66 -0.57 -9.26
CA ILE A 280 -21.12 -0.77 -7.89
C ILE A 280 -22.60 -1.18 -7.86
N ALA A 281 -23.40 -0.58 -8.75
CA ALA A 281 -24.84 -0.82 -8.80
C ALA A 281 -25.20 -2.31 -8.92
N GLY A 282 -25.91 -2.84 -7.92
CA GLY A 282 -26.30 -4.24 -7.84
C GLY A 282 -25.28 -5.19 -7.23
N ASN A 283 -24.06 -4.72 -6.92
CA ASN A 283 -22.97 -5.52 -6.35
C ASN A 283 -22.53 -5.05 -4.96
N GLU A 284 -23.24 -4.08 -4.37
CA GLU A 284 -22.83 -3.43 -3.12
C GLU A 284 -22.62 -4.39 -1.94
N PRO A 285 -23.40 -5.46 -1.74
CA PRO A 285 -23.18 -6.39 -0.63
C PRO A 285 -21.85 -7.11 -0.71
N ASP A 286 -21.45 -7.55 -1.90
CA ASP A 286 -20.21 -8.30 -2.13
C ASP A 286 -18.99 -7.39 -1.94
N LEU A 287 -19.05 -6.17 -2.50
CA LEU A 287 -17.99 -5.17 -2.37
C LEU A 287 -17.74 -4.76 -0.91
N LEU A 288 -18.80 -4.58 -0.10
CA LEU A 288 -18.68 -4.16 1.30
C LEU A 288 -17.87 -5.15 2.14
N GLY A 289 -17.74 -6.41 1.74
CA GLY A 289 -16.91 -7.42 2.39
C GLY A 289 -15.46 -6.99 2.43
N THR A 290 -14.90 -6.68 1.25
CA THR A 290 -13.52 -6.21 1.11
C THR A 290 -13.33 -4.85 1.80
N PHE A 291 -14.26 -3.88 1.62
CA PHE A 291 -14.17 -2.60 2.33
C PHE A 291 -14.09 -2.75 3.85
N SER A 292 -14.83 -3.68 4.44
CA SER A 292 -14.83 -3.90 5.89
C SER A 292 -13.54 -4.56 6.37
N HIS A 293 -13.01 -5.51 5.62
CA HIS A 293 -11.73 -6.17 5.89
C HIS A 293 -10.59 -5.15 5.84
N GLU A 294 -10.46 -4.45 4.74
CA GLU A 294 -9.36 -3.50 4.51
C GLU A 294 -9.40 -2.32 5.48
N PHE A 295 -10.58 -1.80 5.81
CA PHE A 295 -10.68 -0.71 6.76
C PHE A 295 -10.30 -1.14 8.19
N PHE A 296 -10.58 -2.39 8.58
CA PHE A 296 -10.17 -2.93 9.87
C PHE A 296 -8.65 -2.95 10.03
N HIS A 297 -7.92 -3.15 8.95
CA HIS A 297 -6.47 -3.05 8.92
C HIS A 297 -5.92 -1.67 9.30
N SER A 298 -6.71 -0.62 9.28
CA SER A 298 -6.30 0.69 9.80
C SER A 298 -5.81 0.62 11.27
N TRP A 299 -6.27 -0.37 12.04
CA TRP A 299 -5.77 -0.71 13.37
C TRP A 299 -4.87 -1.95 13.34
N ASN A 300 -5.41 -3.07 12.89
CA ASN A 300 -4.76 -4.37 12.77
C ASN A 300 -4.47 -4.64 11.29
N VAL A 301 -3.38 -4.23 10.83
CA VAL A 301 -1.96 -4.38 10.95
C VAL A 301 -1.23 -3.01 10.89
N GLU A 302 -1.91 -1.92 10.57
CA GLU A 302 -1.23 -0.65 10.32
C GLU A 302 -0.76 0.04 11.61
N ARG A 303 -1.37 -0.30 12.75
CA ARG A 303 -1.00 0.26 14.07
C ARG A 303 -0.74 -0.81 15.14
N ILE A 304 -1.28 -2.00 14.94
CA ILE A 304 -0.98 -3.21 15.74
C ILE A 304 -0.27 -4.18 14.81
N ARG A 305 1.05 -4.02 14.66
CA ARG A 305 1.83 -4.67 13.61
C ARG A 305 2.75 -5.75 14.17
N PRO A 306 2.85 -6.93 13.52
CA PRO A 306 3.88 -7.92 13.84
C PRO A 306 5.28 -7.33 13.71
N LYS A 307 6.09 -7.48 14.75
CA LYS A 307 7.46 -6.91 14.79
C LYS A 307 8.35 -7.37 13.63
N SER A 308 8.10 -8.57 13.10
CA SER A 308 8.87 -9.12 11.97
C SER A 308 8.54 -8.46 10.62
N LEU A 309 7.50 -7.64 10.54
CA LEU A 309 7.12 -6.88 9.34
C LEU A 309 7.57 -5.41 9.40
N GLU A 310 8.36 -5.02 10.43
CA GLU A 310 8.79 -3.63 10.64
C GLU A 310 10.27 -3.56 11.04
N PRO A 311 11.14 -2.83 10.31
CA PRO A 311 10.86 -2.19 9.03
C PRO A 311 10.67 -3.21 7.91
N PHE A 312 9.86 -2.88 6.89
CA PHE A 312 9.65 -3.74 5.73
C PHE A 312 10.91 -3.74 4.83
N ASP A 313 11.33 -4.91 4.38
CA ASP A 313 12.45 -5.04 3.43
C ASP A 313 11.92 -5.29 2.01
N PHE A 314 12.03 -4.29 1.15
CA PHE A 314 11.56 -4.36 -0.23
C PHE A 314 12.42 -5.25 -1.13
N SER A 315 13.53 -5.81 -0.63
CA SER A 315 14.46 -6.65 -1.41
C SER A 315 14.08 -8.13 -1.44
N HIS A 316 13.18 -8.56 -0.55
CA HIS A 316 12.70 -9.95 -0.47
C HIS A 316 11.32 -10.03 0.18
N ALA A 317 10.68 -11.20 0.09
CA ALA A 317 9.41 -11.45 0.76
C ALA A 317 9.59 -11.40 2.29
N ASN A 318 8.77 -10.61 2.97
CA ASN A 318 8.77 -10.51 4.42
C ASN A 318 7.79 -11.53 5.00
N MET A 319 8.20 -12.22 6.05
CA MET A 319 7.40 -13.27 6.68
C MET A 319 7.11 -12.97 8.15
N SER A 320 5.93 -13.36 8.59
CA SER A 320 5.55 -13.31 9.99
C SER A 320 4.92 -14.63 10.44
N SER A 321 5.16 -15.00 11.68
CA SER A 321 4.43 -16.09 12.34
C SER A 321 3.05 -15.66 12.86
N GLU A 322 2.71 -14.38 12.75
CA GLU A 322 1.52 -13.75 13.31
C GLU A 322 0.47 -13.36 12.26
N LEU A 323 0.60 -13.82 10.98
CA LEU A 323 -0.38 -13.50 9.94
C LEU A 323 -1.78 -14.04 10.28
N TRP A 324 -1.89 -15.14 11.00
CA TRP A 324 -3.16 -15.64 11.51
C TRP A 324 -3.89 -14.61 12.40
N PHE A 325 -3.13 -13.76 13.09
CA PHE A 325 -3.71 -12.66 13.88
C PHE A 325 -3.97 -11.44 12.97
N ALA A 326 -2.98 -11.02 12.19
CA ALA A 326 -3.09 -9.86 11.31
C ALA A 326 -4.28 -10.00 10.33
N GLU A 327 -4.40 -11.15 9.68
CA GLU A 327 -5.41 -11.42 8.66
C GLU A 327 -6.67 -12.08 9.22
N GLY A 328 -6.49 -13.07 10.07
CA GLY A 328 -7.62 -13.87 10.56
C GLY A 328 -8.54 -13.10 11.50
N PHE A 329 -8.02 -12.26 12.38
CA PHE A 329 -8.85 -11.38 13.21
C PHE A 329 -9.55 -10.34 12.34
N THR A 330 -8.86 -9.79 11.37
CA THR A 330 -9.44 -8.85 10.41
C THR A 330 -10.57 -9.51 9.62
N GLN A 331 -10.39 -10.74 9.16
CA GLN A 331 -11.44 -11.53 8.49
C GLN A 331 -12.66 -11.76 9.38
N TYR A 332 -12.46 -12.10 10.66
CA TYR A 332 -13.55 -12.29 11.62
C TYR A 332 -14.31 -11.01 11.88
N TYR A 333 -13.60 -9.95 12.27
CA TYR A 333 -14.22 -8.67 12.62
C TYR A 333 -14.83 -7.97 11.41
N GLY A 334 -14.23 -8.09 10.22
CA GLY A 334 -14.81 -7.56 8.98
C GLY A 334 -16.24 -8.08 8.76
N ASN A 335 -16.46 -9.38 8.91
CA ASN A 335 -17.78 -9.99 8.81
C ASN A 335 -18.72 -9.59 9.95
N LEU A 336 -18.23 -9.53 11.19
CA LEU A 336 -19.00 -9.12 12.35
C LEU A 336 -19.48 -7.66 12.22
N ILE A 337 -18.61 -6.77 11.73
CA ILE A 337 -18.93 -5.37 11.45
C ILE A 337 -20.06 -5.26 10.44
N LEU A 338 -20.03 -6.01 9.34
CA LEU A 338 -21.11 -6.03 8.36
C LEU A 338 -22.43 -6.52 8.94
N ARG A 339 -22.38 -7.54 9.82
CA ARG A 339 -23.58 -8.00 10.53
C ARG A 339 -24.13 -6.92 11.46
N ARG A 340 -23.28 -6.22 12.21
CA ARG A 340 -23.68 -5.12 13.10
C ARG A 340 -24.23 -3.92 12.32
N ALA A 341 -23.60 -3.60 11.20
CA ALA A 341 -24.07 -2.57 10.29
C ALA A 341 -25.41 -2.94 9.58
N GLY A 342 -25.90 -4.19 9.72
CA GLY A 342 -27.14 -4.65 9.11
C GLY A 342 -27.02 -4.92 7.60
N PHE A 343 -25.81 -5.12 7.11
CA PHE A 343 -25.54 -5.53 5.71
C PHE A 343 -25.59 -7.04 5.53
N LEU A 344 -25.42 -7.80 6.60
CA LEU A 344 -25.66 -9.24 6.66
C LEU A 344 -26.83 -9.56 7.58
N SER A 345 -27.73 -10.42 7.14
CA SER A 345 -28.74 -11.03 7.99
C SER A 345 -28.10 -12.04 8.96
N ASP A 346 -28.83 -12.48 9.98
CA ASP A 346 -28.39 -13.55 10.89
C ASP A 346 -28.03 -14.83 10.13
N LYS A 347 -28.86 -15.19 9.15
CA LYS A 347 -28.64 -16.40 8.33
C LYS A 347 -27.37 -16.31 7.51
N GLU A 348 -27.10 -15.18 6.87
CA GLU A 348 -25.89 -14.98 6.08
C GLU A 348 -24.66 -14.98 6.96
N TYR A 349 -24.67 -14.26 8.09
CA TYR A 349 -23.58 -14.25 9.04
C TYR A 349 -23.29 -15.65 9.63
N LEU A 350 -24.31 -16.39 10.03
CA LEU A 350 -24.16 -17.77 10.48
C LEU A 350 -23.63 -18.71 9.38
N GLY A 351 -23.94 -18.42 8.13
CA GLY A 351 -23.36 -19.10 6.98
C GLY A 351 -21.86 -18.88 6.89
N VAL A 352 -21.40 -17.63 7.05
CA VAL A 352 -19.96 -17.27 7.10
C VAL A 352 -19.27 -17.99 8.26
N ILE A 353 -19.82 -17.92 9.48
CA ILE A 353 -19.27 -18.59 10.67
C ILE A 353 -19.18 -20.11 10.46
N SER A 354 -20.22 -20.72 9.88
CA SER A 354 -20.23 -22.14 9.54
C SER A 354 -19.12 -22.51 8.54
N GLY A 355 -18.88 -21.64 7.55
CA GLY A 355 -17.77 -21.78 6.59
C GLY A 355 -16.40 -21.77 7.28
N ILE A 356 -16.17 -20.82 8.18
CA ILE A 356 -14.93 -20.71 8.99
C ILE A 356 -14.72 -21.98 9.82
N LEU A 357 -15.75 -22.43 10.56
CA LEU A 357 -15.69 -23.62 11.39
C LEU A 357 -15.34 -24.88 10.55
N ASN A 358 -16.08 -25.09 9.46
CA ASN A 358 -15.86 -26.25 8.59
C ASN A 358 -14.49 -26.20 7.88
N GLY A 359 -14.04 -25.01 7.48
CA GLY A 359 -12.74 -24.80 6.84
C GLY A 359 -11.55 -25.20 7.71
N VAL A 360 -11.68 -25.09 9.04
CA VAL A 360 -10.62 -25.50 9.97
C VAL A 360 -10.84 -26.93 10.47
N LEU A 361 -12.04 -27.27 10.97
CA LEU A 361 -12.32 -28.56 11.60
C LEU A 361 -12.17 -29.75 10.64
N ASN A 362 -12.41 -29.54 9.35
CA ASN A 362 -12.29 -30.58 8.32
C ASN A 362 -11.00 -30.48 7.50
N SER A 363 -10.08 -29.56 7.83
CA SER A 363 -8.82 -29.41 7.09
C SER A 363 -7.76 -30.39 7.57
N PRO A 364 -7.17 -31.22 6.69
CA PRO A 364 -6.02 -32.07 7.04
C PRO A 364 -4.81 -31.27 7.51
N GLY A 365 -4.61 -30.06 6.93
CA GLY A 365 -3.54 -29.14 7.33
C GLY A 365 -3.67 -28.70 8.78
N ALA A 366 -4.87 -28.29 9.21
CA ALA A 366 -5.14 -27.85 10.58
C ALA A 366 -4.97 -28.98 11.62
N ALA A 367 -5.15 -30.24 11.23
CA ALA A 367 -4.89 -31.38 12.11
C ALA A 367 -3.39 -31.59 12.40
N SER A 368 -2.52 -31.11 11.50
CA SER A 368 -1.06 -31.35 11.55
C SER A 368 -0.25 -30.12 11.96
N PHE A 369 -0.77 -28.91 11.73
CA PHE A 369 -0.04 -27.66 11.91
C PHE A 369 -0.90 -26.60 12.60
N SER A 370 -0.27 -25.79 13.42
CA SER A 370 -0.90 -24.63 14.08
C SER A 370 -1.09 -23.45 13.12
N ALA A 371 -1.96 -22.51 13.48
CA ALA A 371 -2.16 -21.25 12.74
C ALA A 371 -0.84 -20.46 12.58
N ARG A 372 0.04 -20.52 13.57
CA ARG A 372 1.36 -19.89 13.54
C ARG A 372 2.29 -20.53 12.51
N GLU A 373 2.27 -21.85 12.37
CA GLU A 373 3.03 -22.57 11.35
C GLU A 373 2.48 -22.29 9.96
N MET A 374 1.16 -22.18 9.82
CA MET A 374 0.52 -21.79 8.56
C MET A 374 0.92 -20.38 8.13
N SER A 375 0.99 -19.43 9.07
CA SER A 375 1.47 -18.09 8.78
C SER A 375 2.88 -18.07 8.17
N ARG A 376 3.79 -18.92 8.65
CA ARG A 376 5.16 -19.03 8.12
C ARG A 376 5.23 -19.66 6.72
N ARG A 377 4.16 -20.28 6.28
CA ARG A 377 4.07 -20.92 4.96
C ARG A 377 3.50 -19.98 3.88
N ALA A 378 3.08 -18.79 4.25
CA ALA A 378 2.45 -17.82 3.34
C ALA A 378 3.24 -17.62 2.04
N VAL A 379 4.57 -17.47 2.13
CA VAL A 379 5.45 -17.28 0.96
C VAL A 379 5.36 -18.42 -0.08
N PHE A 380 4.91 -19.62 0.30
CA PHE A 380 4.78 -20.77 -0.58
C PHE A 380 3.36 -20.99 -1.12
N VAL A 381 2.35 -20.35 -0.53
CA VAL A 381 0.94 -20.67 -0.77
C VAL A 381 0.05 -19.47 -1.02
N ASP A 382 0.57 -18.26 -0.79
CA ASP A 382 -0.10 -17.01 -1.09
C ASP A 382 0.21 -16.55 -2.53
N ALA A 383 0.12 -15.29 -2.86
CA ALA A 383 0.28 -14.74 -4.20
C ALA A 383 1.63 -15.05 -4.91
N GLY A 384 2.48 -15.86 -4.29
CA GLY A 384 3.69 -16.41 -4.91
C GLY A 384 3.36 -17.52 -5.90
N VAL A 385 3.94 -17.48 -7.09
CA VAL A 385 3.70 -18.47 -8.13
C VAL A 385 4.73 -19.58 -8.05
N SER A 386 4.26 -20.81 -7.85
CA SER A 386 5.04 -22.03 -8.05
C SER A 386 4.79 -22.59 -9.46
N VAL A 387 5.85 -22.91 -10.18
CA VAL A 387 5.75 -23.53 -11.52
C VAL A 387 5.30 -24.98 -11.41
N ASP A 388 5.67 -25.65 -10.35
CA ASP A 388 5.26 -27.03 -10.05
C ASP A 388 4.13 -27.08 -9.03
N ARG A 389 3.38 -28.17 -9.06
CA ARG A 389 2.27 -28.40 -8.12
C ARG A 389 2.80 -28.85 -6.77
N ASN A 390 2.32 -28.20 -5.70
CA ASN A 390 2.59 -28.62 -4.33
C ASN A 390 1.40 -29.41 -3.74
N ASN A 391 1.59 -29.97 -2.55
CA ASN A 391 0.55 -30.69 -1.80
C ASN A 391 -0.33 -29.75 -0.95
N TYR A 392 -0.63 -28.57 -1.47
CA TYR A 392 -1.34 -27.49 -0.78
C TYR A 392 -2.64 -27.96 -0.12
N ALA A 393 -3.51 -28.66 -0.86
CA ALA A 393 -4.84 -29.07 -0.38
C ALA A 393 -4.80 -29.95 0.89
N ASN A 394 -3.72 -30.71 1.10
CA ASN A 394 -3.57 -31.62 2.23
C ASN A 394 -2.70 -31.07 3.37
N THR A 395 -1.93 -30.03 3.12
CA THR A 395 -0.90 -29.56 4.07
C THR A 395 -1.08 -28.13 4.54
N PHE A 396 -2.01 -27.37 3.95
CA PHE A 396 -2.22 -25.98 4.25
C PHE A 396 -3.67 -25.68 4.62
N THR A 397 -3.85 -24.88 5.65
CA THR A 397 -5.10 -24.21 6.02
C THR A 397 -4.83 -22.72 6.02
N SER A 398 -5.61 -21.94 5.27
CA SER A 398 -5.42 -20.50 5.19
C SER A 398 -5.36 -19.87 6.59
N TYR A 399 -4.33 -19.09 6.85
CA TYR A 399 -4.17 -18.34 8.10
C TYR A 399 -5.29 -17.31 8.30
N TYR A 400 -5.94 -16.82 7.23
CA TYR A 400 -7.18 -16.04 7.30
C TYR A 400 -8.29 -16.83 8.00
N THR A 401 -8.61 -18.01 7.49
CA THR A 401 -9.68 -18.86 8.04
C THR A 401 -9.31 -19.39 9.40
N TYR A 402 -8.07 -19.81 9.61
CA TYR A 402 -7.61 -20.37 10.87
C TYR A 402 -7.59 -19.30 11.98
N GLY A 403 -7.11 -18.11 11.67
CA GLY A 403 -7.12 -16.99 12.61
C GLY A 403 -8.53 -16.49 12.92
N ALA A 404 -9.44 -16.46 11.92
CA ALA A 404 -10.85 -16.14 12.14
C ALA A 404 -11.55 -17.17 13.04
N PHE A 405 -11.21 -18.46 12.91
CA PHE A 405 -11.67 -19.52 13.82
C PHE A 405 -11.23 -19.28 15.26
N ILE A 406 -9.98 -18.87 15.47
CA ILE A 406 -9.44 -18.56 16.80
C ILE A 406 -10.11 -17.30 17.37
N ALA A 407 -10.28 -16.26 16.54
CA ALA A 407 -10.96 -15.01 16.93
C ALA A 407 -12.38 -15.29 17.39
N LEU A 408 -13.15 -16.07 16.63
CA LEU A 408 -14.49 -16.54 17.04
C LEU A 408 -14.48 -17.25 18.39
N GLY A 409 -13.54 -18.18 18.59
CA GLY A 409 -13.42 -18.90 19.85
C GLY A 409 -13.09 -18.02 21.05
N LEU A 410 -12.37 -16.92 20.85
CA LEU A 410 -12.07 -15.92 21.89
C LEU A 410 -13.26 -15.02 22.17
N ASP A 411 -14.00 -14.61 21.14
CA ASP A 411 -15.17 -13.72 21.26
C ASP A 411 -16.35 -14.41 21.96
N LEU A 412 -16.46 -15.74 21.87
CA LEU A 412 -17.51 -16.53 22.52
C LEU A 412 -17.22 -16.85 24.02
N ARG A 413 -16.06 -16.46 24.55
CA ARG A 413 -15.67 -16.67 25.96
C ARG A 413 -16.09 -15.50 26.85
#